data_843d3babe40483b5f0eabecfe967ea39
#
_entry.id   843d3babe40483b5f0eabecfe967ea39
#
_cell.length_a   1.000
_cell.length_b   1.000
_cell.length_c   1.000
_cell.angle_alpha   90.00
_cell.angle_beta   90.00
_cell.angle_gamma   90.00
#
_symmetry.space_group_name_H-M   'P 1'
#
loop_
_entity.id
_entity.type
_entity.pdbx_description
1 polymer ?
#
loop_
_entity_poly.entity_id
_entity_poly.type
_entity_poly.pdbx_seq_one_letter_code
_entity_poly.pdbx_strand_id
1 'polypeptide(L)'
;MANELLKNGNAYKCYCSTEEIEEQKKRSRQKKIPYVYNRKWRNMGEADAPKDIKPVIRFKSKIDGTSVLKDLVQGDVEIENNTIEDFIILRNDETPTYNLSASVDDHNMNITHVIRGDDHKINTFKQMQIYAAMNWKLPSYAHIPLIHTIDGKKLSKRDKASTLDDYSNIGIMPDALRNYLLRLGWSYKDKEIFTLDESIKHFNLEGIGKSPSKLDMSRILSMNEHYIKSIDESELFTQLTKYCENYKQKIPSEKENKIKSSLVFLKNKAKTLDDIYNNSKYIIQDKISFNKEDVKLLDDKAKKIISEFSNNISKIEKISKETLEPIINDLIKSNETNFKGGGEPLRIVLTGSKYGPGIYDIITSLGKEEVQKRLSTKIA
;
A
#
# COMPACT_ATOMS: atom_id res chain seq x y z
N MET A 1 -10.95 22.33 29.75
CA MET A 1 -12.10 21.71 29.07
C MET A 1 -12.83 20.68 29.93
N ALA A 2 -12.22 19.55 30.40
CA ALA A 2 -12.93 18.57 31.24
C ALA A 2 -13.52 19.18 32.52
N ASN A 3 -12.76 20.02 33.23
CA ASN A 3 -13.19 20.74 34.41
C ASN A 3 -14.29 21.79 34.11
N GLU A 4 -14.28 22.35 32.94
CA GLU A 4 -15.32 23.28 32.48
C GLU A 4 -16.64 22.54 32.22
N LEU A 5 -16.60 21.37 31.58
CA LEU A 5 -17.76 20.51 31.42
C LEU A 5 -18.34 20.03 32.76
N LEU A 6 -17.48 19.74 33.75
CA LEU A 6 -17.90 19.47 35.13
C LEU A 6 -18.65 20.67 35.75
N LYS A 7 -18.00 21.85 35.68
CA LYS A 7 -18.58 23.10 36.25
C LYS A 7 -19.94 23.46 35.63
N ASN A 8 -20.07 23.21 34.33
CA ASN A 8 -21.31 23.51 33.60
C ASN A 8 -22.35 22.40 33.70
N GLY A 9 -22.11 21.34 34.48
CA GLY A 9 -23.05 20.24 34.69
C GLY A 9 -23.17 19.27 33.53
N ASN A 10 -22.32 19.39 32.48
CA ASN A 10 -22.28 18.53 31.30
C ASN A 10 -21.37 17.27 31.49
N ALA A 11 -20.72 17.18 32.64
CA ALA A 11 -19.92 16.02 33.04
C ALA A 11 -20.10 15.74 34.55
N TYR A 12 -19.61 14.59 35.01
CA TYR A 12 -19.65 14.19 36.41
C TYR A 12 -18.49 13.28 36.76
N LYS A 13 -18.14 13.24 38.05
CA LYS A 13 -17.14 12.32 38.59
C LYS A 13 -17.75 10.93 38.78
N CYS A 14 -17.07 9.92 38.27
CA CYS A 14 -17.49 8.53 38.37
C CYS A 14 -16.47 7.72 39.16
N TYR A 15 -16.92 7.10 40.22
CA TYR A 15 -16.11 6.31 41.17
C TYR A 15 -16.36 4.78 41.04
N CYS A 16 -16.81 4.30 39.89
CA CYS A 16 -16.89 2.86 39.63
C CYS A 16 -15.51 2.25 39.61
N SER A 17 -15.34 1.14 40.36
CA SER A 17 -14.12 0.36 40.31
C SER A 17 -13.96 -0.39 38.98
N THR A 18 -12.76 -0.86 38.69
CA THR A 18 -12.48 -1.69 37.50
C THR A 18 -13.27 -2.98 37.53
N GLU A 19 -13.41 -3.58 38.72
CA GLU A 19 -14.16 -4.82 38.96
C GLU A 19 -15.66 -4.64 38.66
N GLU A 20 -16.25 -3.54 39.15
CA GLU A 20 -17.66 -3.23 38.85
C GLU A 20 -17.90 -3.09 37.33
N ILE A 21 -17.00 -2.43 36.64
CA ILE A 21 -17.10 -2.23 35.18
C ILE A 21 -16.94 -3.57 34.43
N GLU A 22 -15.98 -4.39 34.82
CA GLU A 22 -15.79 -5.73 34.19
C GLU A 22 -16.97 -6.66 34.46
N GLU A 23 -17.57 -6.61 35.65
CA GLU A 23 -18.78 -7.37 35.94
C GLU A 23 -19.96 -6.94 35.04
N GLN A 24 -20.17 -5.63 34.87
CA GLN A 24 -21.19 -5.10 33.95
C GLN A 24 -20.95 -5.56 32.51
N LYS A 25 -19.71 -5.50 32.02
CA LYS A 25 -19.35 -6.02 30.69
C LYS A 25 -19.60 -7.52 30.56
N LYS A 26 -19.26 -8.30 31.59
CA LYS A 26 -19.51 -9.76 31.61
C LYS A 26 -21.01 -10.06 31.52
N ARG A 27 -21.84 -9.35 32.27
CA ARG A 27 -23.32 -9.48 32.22
C ARG A 27 -23.87 -9.15 30.83
N SER A 28 -23.36 -8.09 30.18
CA SER A 28 -23.75 -7.71 28.81
C SER A 28 -23.36 -8.79 27.79
N ARG A 29 -22.13 -9.35 27.90
CA ARG A 29 -21.67 -10.45 27.03
C ARG A 29 -22.55 -11.71 27.19
N GLN A 30 -22.91 -12.07 28.42
CA GLN A 30 -23.79 -13.21 28.69
C GLN A 30 -25.18 -13.02 28.05
N LYS A 31 -25.71 -11.80 28.08
CA LYS A 31 -26.97 -11.46 27.45
C LYS A 31 -26.90 -11.22 25.94
N LYS A 32 -25.68 -11.30 25.35
CA LYS A 32 -25.41 -10.99 23.92
C LYS A 32 -25.90 -9.60 23.48
N ILE A 33 -25.82 -8.61 24.38
CA ILE A 33 -26.18 -7.22 24.11
C ILE A 33 -24.92 -6.34 24.20
N PRO A 34 -24.85 -5.23 23.43
CA PRO A 34 -23.76 -4.27 23.56
C PRO A 34 -23.66 -3.74 25.00
N TYR A 35 -22.41 -3.58 25.46
CA TYR A 35 -22.18 -2.95 26.75
C TYR A 35 -22.45 -1.45 26.66
N VAL A 36 -23.27 -0.96 27.55
CA VAL A 36 -23.50 0.47 27.82
C VAL A 36 -23.31 0.70 29.32
N TYR A 37 -22.52 1.70 29.69
CA TYR A 37 -22.32 2.05 31.09
C TYR A 37 -23.67 2.40 31.77
N ASN A 38 -23.92 1.86 32.95
CA ASN A 38 -25.20 1.95 33.65
C ASN A 38 -25.53 3.31 34.28
N ARG A 39 -24.68 4.31 34.08
CA ARG A 39 -24.85 5.69 34.57
C ARG A 39 -24.99 5.83 36.11
N LYS A 40 -24.46 4.85 36.89
CA LYS A 40 -24.57 4.79 38.34
C LYS A 40 -24.28 6.12 39.02
N TRP A 41 -23.19 6.77 38.66
CA TRP A 41 -22.70 8.02 39.29
C TRP A 41 -23.31 9.29 38.68
N ARG A 42 -24.15 9.21 37.67
CA ARG A 42 -24.69 10.37 36.94
C ARG A 42 -25.42 11.37 37.81
N ASN A 43 -26.11 10.89 38.83
CA ASN A 43 -26.98 11.69 39.73
C ASN A 43 -26.58 11.50 41.21
N MET A 44 -25.52 10.78 41.51
CA MET A 44 -24.97 10.63 42.87
C MET A 44 -24.05 11.80 43.22
N GLY A 45 -24.03 12.20 44.49
CA GLY A 45 -23.15 13.24 45.00
C GLY A 45 -21.77 12.73 45.40
N GLU A 46 -20.82 13.63 45.56
CA GLU A 46 -19.48 13.28 46.03
C GLU A 46 -19.49 12.76 47.49
N ALA A 47 -20.54 13.04 48.27
CA ALA A 47 -20.69 12.53 49.63
C ALA A 47 -20.79 11.00 49.70
N ASP A 48 -21.27 10.36 48.64
CA ASP A 48 -21.42 8.93 48.52
C ASP A 48 -20.14 8.26 47.94
N ALA A 49 -19.08 9.05 47.66
CA ALA A 49 -17.88 8.58 46.97
C ALA A 49 -17.00 7.71 47.89
N PRO A 50 -16.50 6.55 47.41
CA PRO A 50 -15.51 5.77 48.13
C PRO A 50 -14.21 6.57 48.26
N LYS A 51 -13.62 6.53 49.46
CA LYS A 51 -12.41 7.31 49.77
C LYS A 51 -11.16 6.86 48.99
N ASP A 52 -11.13 5.62 48.58
CA ASP A 52 -9.96 4.95 48.02
C ASP A 52 -9.96 4.92 46.47
N ILE A 53 -11.00 5.47 45.83
CA ILE A 53 -11.10 5.46 44.37
C ILE A 53 -10.94 6.88 43.82
N LYS A 54 -9.84 7.09 43.04
CA LYS A 54 -9.66 8.30 42.24
C LYS A 54 -10.66 8.30 41.08
N PRO A 55 -11.51 9.33 40.93
CA PRO A 55 -12.58 9.31 39.94
C PRO A 55 -12.05 9.49 38.52
N VAL A 56 -12.79 8.96 37.56
CA VAL A 56 -12.76 9.40 36.16
C VAL A 56 -13.85 10.45 35.92
N ILE A 57 -13.65 11.30 34.92
CA ILE A 57 -14.71 12.25 34.51
C ILE A 57 -15.44 11.65 33.30
N ARG A 58 -16.76 11.52 33.43
CA ARG A 58 -17.64 11.09 32.33
C ARG A 58 -18.47 12.26 31.80
N PHE A 59 -18.62 12.28 30.48
CA PHE A 59 -19.53 13.19 29.82
C PHE A 59 -20.99 12.74 30.08
N LYS A 60 -21.86 13.71 30.29
CA LYS A 60 -23.30 13.49 30.57
C LYS A 60 -24.07 13.43 29.25
N SER A 61 -24.05 12.27 28.57
CA SER A 61 -24.68 12.11 27.26
C SER A 61 -26.18 12.31 27.28
N LYS A 62 -26.75 12.82 26.20
CA LYS A 62 -28.22 12.87 26.02
C LYS A 62 -28.77 11.45 26.08
N ILE A 63 -29.95 11.28 26.68
CA ILE A 63 -30.63 9.98 26.83
C ILE A 63 -31.82 9.89 25.89
N ASP A 64 -32.63 10.97 25.81
CA ASP A 64 -33.87 10.97 25.07
C ASP A 64 -33.67 11.49 23.65
N GLY A 65 -34.56 11.00 22.75
CA GLY A 65 -34.59 11.41 21.35
C GLY A 65 -33.46 10.80 20.50
N THR A 66 -33.31 11.36 19.32
CA THR A 66 -32.34 10.93 18.31
C THR A 66 -31.32 12.03 18.02
N SER A 67 -30.14 11.63 17.59
CA SER A 67 -29.12 12.53 17.04
C SER A 67 -28.92 12.23 15.57
N VAL A 68 -28.86 13.27 14.74
CA VAL A 68 -28.67 13.16 13.30
C VAL A 68 -27.28 13.74 12.94
N LEU A 69 -26.46 12.96 12.27
CA LEU A 69 -25.22 13.38 11.66
C LEU A 69 -25.46 13.59 10.17
N LYS A 70 -25.25 14.81 9.68
CA LYS A 70 -25.23 15.11 8.24
C LYS A 70 -23.84 14.80 7.69
N ASP A 71 -23.68 13.61 7.15
CA ASP A 71 -22.41 13.14 6.63
C ASP A 71 -22.30 13.42 5.14
N LEU A 72 -21.17 14.03 4.72
CA LEU A 72 -20.96 14.45 3.33
C LEU A 72 -20.81 13.29 2.33
N VAL A 73 -20.50 12.08 2.83
CA VAL A 73 -20.37 10.86 2.00
C VAL A 73 -21.55 9.93 2.20
N GLN A 74 -21.87 9.62 3.48
CA GLN A 74 -22.90 8.63 3.82
C GLN A 74 -24.33 9.18 3.74
N GLY A 75 -24.48 10.51 3.77
CA GLY A 75 -25.79 11.18 3.93
C GLY A 75 -26.20 11.28 5.40
N ASP A 76 -27.48 11.44 5.66
CA ASP A 76 -27.99 11.56 7.03
C ASP A 76 -27.91 10.21 7.75
N VAL A 77 -27.19 10.20 8.86
CA VAL A 77 -27.07 9.04 9.76
C VAL A 77 -27.69 9.36 11.08
N GLU A 78 -28.64 8.54 11.53
CA GLU A 78 -29.41 8.76 12.73
C GLU A 78 -29.16 7.66 13.77
N ILE A 79 -29.06 8.03 15.06
CA ILE A 79 -28.96 7.08 16.16
C ILE A 79 -29.84 7.52 17.35
N GLU A 80 -30.37 6.54 18.08
CA GLU A 80 -31.02 6.75 19.36
C GLU A 80 -30.01 7.21 20.42
N ASN A 81 -30.28 8.32 21.12
CA ASN A 81 -29.36 8.88 22.12
C ASN A 81 -29.07 7.93 23.27
N ASN A 82 -30.03 7.08 23.66
CA ASN A 82 -29.87 6.10 24.73
C ASN A 82 -28.81 5.04 24.44
N THR A 83 -28.43 4.83 23.17
CA THR A 83 -27.36 3.91 22.75
C THR A 83 -25.96 4.48 23.00
N ILE A 84 -25.86 5.79 23.23
CA ILE A 84 -24.60 6.45 23.55
C ILE A 84 -24.39 6.38 25.06
N GLU A 85 -23.33 5.73 25.50
CA GLU A 85 -22.97 5.71 26.93
C GLU A 85 -22.53 7.09 27.45
N ASP A 86 -22.57 7.28 28.77
CA ASP A 86 -21.81 8.35 29.40
C ASP A 86 -20.33 7.99 29.37
N PHE A 87 -19.64 8.41 28.33
CA PHE A 87 -18.27 8.02 28.03
C PHE A 87 -17.24 8.80 28.86
N ILE A 88 -16.12 8.16 29.18
CA ILE A 88 -15.03 8.80 29.91
C ILE A 88 -14.39 9.86 29.01
N ILE A 89 -14.22 11.07 29.53
CA ILE A 89 -13.51 12.18 28.88
C ILE A 89 -12.14 12.44 29.50
N LEU A 90 -11.97 12.17 30.82
CA LEU A 90 -10.71 12.27 31.53
C LEU A 90 -10.52 11.05 32.42
N ARG A 91 -9.36 10.42 32.34
CA ARG A 91 -8.98 9.26 33.16
C ARG A 91 -8.60 9.69 34.58
N ASN A 92 -8.45 8.72 35.48
CA ASN A 92 -8.03 8.94 36.85
C ASN A 92 -6.57 9.44 37.00
N ASP A 93 -5.74 9.24 35.97
CA ASP A 93 -4.38 9.78 35.84
C ASP A 93 -4.35 11.19 35.21
N GLU A 94 -5.52 11.79 34.99
CA GLU A 94 -5.70 13.10 34.37
C GLU A 94 -5.38 13.15 32.87
N THR A 95 -5.19 12.00 32.21
CA THR A 95 -5.05 11.96 30.75
C THR A 95 -6.42 12.01 30.06
N PRO A 96 -6.59 12.86 29.03
CA PRO A 96 -7.83 12.92 28.27
C PRO A 96 -8.02 11.66 27.41
N THR A 97 -9.27 11.33 27.13
CA THR A 97 -9.58 10.30 26.14
C THR A 97 -9.67 10.91 24.74
N TYR A 98 -9.59 10.04 23.73
CA TYR A 98 -9.64 10.42 22.32
C TYR A 98 -10.79 11.38 21.99
N ASN A 99 -12.00 11.10 22.46
CA ASN A 99 -13.17 11.92 22.10
C ASN A 99 -13.06 13.36 22.64
N LEU A 100 -12.47 13.57 23.81
CA LEU A 100 -12.25 14.92 24.33
C LEU A 100 -11.08 15.58 23.60
N SER A 101 -9.89 14.92 23.53
CA SER A 101 -8.70 15.52 22.95
C SER A 101 -8.92 15.90 21.48
N ALA A 102 -9.47 14.98 20.66
CA ALA A 102 -9.77 15.28 19.26
C ALA A 102 -10.74 16.45 19.09
N SER A 103 -11.82 16.52 19.91
CA SER A 103 -12.75 17.64 19.82
C SER A 103 -12.12 18.98 20.18
N VAL A 104 -11.25 19.00 21.21
CA VAL A 104 -10.56 20.21 21.66
C VAL A 104 -9.52 20.65 20.64
N ASP A 105 -8.74 19.72 20.12
CA ASP A 105 -7.70 20.00 19.13
C ASP A 105 -8.33 20.49 17.81
N ASP A 106 -9.34 19.81 17.30
CA ASP A 106 -10.08 20.21 16.10
C ASP A 106 -10.68 21.62 16.24
N HIS A 107 -11.26 21.92 17.40
CA HIS A 107 -11.80 23.26 17.69
C HIS A 107 -10.68 24.32 17.72
N ASN A 108 -9.60 24.08 18.48
CA ASN A 108 -8.52 25.04 18.64
C ASN A 108 -7.75 25.29 17.35
N MET A 109 -7.64 24.27 16.50
CA MET A 109 -7.00 24.33 15.18
C MET A 109 -7.94 24.83 14.08
N ASN A 110 -9.18 25.18 14.40
CA ASN A 110 -10.20 25.63 13.44
C ASN A 110 -10.42 24.65 12.29
N ILE A 111 -10.45 23.34 12.59
CA ILE A 111 -10.73 22.32 11.60
C ILE A 111 -12.15 22.49 11.05
N THR A 112 -12.25 22.59 9.74
CA THR A 112 -13.52 22.79 9.04
C THR A 112 -14.18 21.50 8.59
N HIS A 113 -13.36 20.47 8.26
CA HIS A 113 -13.82 19.20 7.75
C HIS A 113 -13.04 18.06 8.41
N VAL A 114 -13.75 17.03 8.89
CA VAL A 114 -13.18 15.79 9.42
C VAL A 114 -13.48 14.66 8.44
N ILE A 115 -12.47 14.22 7.68
CA ILE A 115 -12.59 13.14 6.71
C ILE A 115 -11.85 11.92 7.26
N ARG A 116 -12.57 10.82 7.54
CA ARG A 116 -11.98 9.65 8.22
C ARG A 116 -12.73 8.34 7.92
N GLY A 117 -12.22 7.21 8.41
CA GLY A 117 -12.87 5.91 8.27
C GLY A 117 -14.22 5.84 9.01
N ASP A 118 -15.15 5.08 8.46
CA ASP A 118 -16.53 4.94 8.96
C ASP A 118 -16.64 4.15 10.27
N ASP A 119 -15.58 3.48 10.71
CA ASP A 119 -15.48 2.89 12.05
C ASP A 119 -15.46 3.93 13.19
N HIS A 120 -15.28 5.20 12.85
CA HIS A 120 -15.36 6.32 13.79
C HIS A 120 -16.73 7.01 13.87
N LYS A 121 -17.78 6.54 13.17
CA LYS A 121 -19.12 7.17 13.17
C LYS A 121 -19.69 7.35 14.58
N ILE A 122 -19.61 6.34 15.44
CA ILE A 122 -20.09 6.42 16.82
C ILE A 122 -19.31 7.47 17.63
N ASN A 123 -18.00 7.63 17.36
CA ASN A 123 -17.20 8.69 18.01
C ASN A 123 -17.69 10.08 17.60
N THR A 124 -18.15 10.24 16.35
CA THR A 124 -18.70 11.52 15.88
C THR A 124 -19.89 11.95 16.70
N PHE A 125 -20.82 11.06 17.00
CA PHE A 125 -21.97 11.40 17.86
C PHE A 125 -21.56 11.81 19.29
N LYS A 126 -20.51 11.19 19.84
CA LYS A 126 -19.92 11.59 21.12
C LYS A 126 -19.27 12.98 21.04
N GLN A 127 -18.52 13.24 19.99
CA GLN A 127 -17.87 14.53 19.73
C GLN A 127 -18.89 15.64 19.48
N MET A 128 -19.94 15.40 18.69
CA MET A 128 -21.05 16.35 18.48
C MET A 128 -21.67 16.82 19.80
N GLN A 129 -21.81 15.93 20.77
CA GLN A 129 -22.35 16.30 22.09
C GLN A 129 -21.36 17.18 22.89
N ILE A 130 -20.05 16.94 22.78
CA ILE A 130 -19.02 17.81 23.39
C ILE A 130 -19.08 19.20 22.76
N TYR A 131 -19.11 19.28 21.41
CA TYR A 131 -19.23 20.56 20.69
C TYR A 131 -20.48 21.35 21.13
N ALA A 132 -21.60 20.67 21.23
CA ALA A 132 -22.86 21.29 21.69
C ALA A 132 -22.77 21.77 23.13
N ALA A 133 -22.17 20.98 24.05
CA ALA A 133 -22.00 21.35 25.47
C ALA A 133 -21.04 22.52 25.68
N MET A 134 -20.10 22.70 24.77
CA MET A 134 -19.12 23.81 24.79
C MET A 134 -19.55 25.00 23.93
N ASN A 135 -20.74 24.92 23.30
CA ASN A 135 -21.22 25.92 22.35
C ASN A 135 -20.26 26.24 21.22
N TRP A 136 -19.56 25.22 20.72
CA TRP A 136 -18.63 25.32 19.61
C TRP A 136 -19.31 25.08 18.26
N LYS A 137 -18.76 25.69 17.20
CA LYS A 137 -19.21 25.41 15.83
C LYS A 137 -18.73 24.01 15.41
N LEU A 138 -19.67 23.16 15.04
CA LEU A 138 -19.38 21.80 14.59
C LEU A 138 -18.68 21.82 13.21
N PRO A 139 -17.60 21.04 13.00
CA PRO A 139 -17.03 20.83 11.66
C PRO A 139 -17.96 19.96 10.80
N SER A 140 -17.76 19.99 9.50
CA SER A 140 -18.40 19.03 8.58
C SER A 140 -17.71 17.66 8.67
N TYR A 141 -18.48 16.58 8.59
CA TYR A 141 -17.96 15.20 8.66
C TYR A 141 -18.15 14.47 7.35
N ALA A 142 -17.17 13.65 7.01
CA ALA A 142 -17.21 12.74 5.86
C ALA A 142 -16.61 11.39 6.28
N HIS A 143 -17.44 10.34 6.35
CA HIS A 143 -17.00 8.99 6.73
C HIS A 143 -16.81 8.12 5.49
N ILE A 144 -15.54 7.75 5.23
CA ILE A 144 -15.13 6.92 4.09
C ILE A 144 -15.27 5.45 4.50
N PRO A 145 -15.87 4.59 3.66
CA PRO A 145 -15.93 3.17 3.93
C PRO A 145 -14.55 2.53 4.11
N LEU A 146 -14.46 1.53 4.98
CA LEU A 146 -13.24 0.79 5.23
C LEU A 146 -12.82 -0.02 4.00
N ILE A 147 -11.51 -0.22 3.88
CA ILE A 147 -10.93 -1.10 2.87
C ILE A 147 -10.94 -2.53 3.40
N HIS A 148 -11.40 -3.46 2.58
CA HIS A 148 -11.48 -4.88 2.88
C HIS A 148 -10.49 -5.67 2.03
N THR A 149 -10.14 -6.86 2.47
CA THR A 149 -9.46 -7.87 1.66
C THR A 149 -10.40 -8.39 0.56
N ILE A 150 -9.88 -9.11 -0.42
CA ILE A 150 -10.69 -9.75 -1.48
C ILE A 150 -11.76 -10.65 -0.86
N ASP A 151 -11.46 -11.35 0.23
CA ASP A 151 -12.38 -12.22 0.96
C ASP A 151 -13.44 -11.46 1.80
N GLY A 152 -13.45 -10.14 1.74
CA GLY A 152 -14.43 -9.29 2.42
C GLY A 152 -14.17 -9.06 3.91
N LYS A 153 -12.99 -9.41 4.43
CA LYS A 153 -12.59 -9.08 5.81
C LYS A 153 -11.99 -7.67 5.86
N LYS A 154 -12.17 -6.97 7.00
CA LYS A 154 -11.49 -5.70 7.23
C LYS A 154 -9.98 -5.88 7.10
N LEU A 155 -9.32 -5.04 6.28
CA LEU A 155 -7.87 -5.04 6.16
C LEU A 155 -7.22 -4.71 7.51
N SER A 156 -6.23 -5.50 7.91
CA SER A 156 -5.53 -5.35 9.17
C SER A 156 -4.03 -5.19 8.96
N LYS A 157 -3.32 -4.65 9.96
CA LYS A 157 -1.85 -4.52 9.95
C LYS A 157 -1.09 -5.85 9.84
N ARG A 158 -1.78 -7.01 9.97
CA ARG A 158 -1.20 -8.36 9.84
C ARG A 158 -1.29 -8.90 8.42
N ASP A 159 -2.04 -8.24 7.55
CA ASP A 159 -2.15 -8.64 6.15
C ASP A 159 -0.91 -8.20 5.38
N LYS A 160 -0.42 -9.05 4.46
CA LYS A 160 0.71 -8.71 3.58
C LYS A 160 0.38 -7.48 2.75
N ALA A 161 1.33 -6.58 2.58
CA ALA A 161 1.17 -5.30 1.90
C ALA A 161 0.16 -4.37 2.60
N SER A 162 0.30 -4.19 3.92
CA SER A 162 -0.53 -3.30 4.73
C SER A 162 0.11 -1.93 5.01
N THR A 163 1.41 -1.79 4.76
CA THR A 163 2.16 -0.55 4.94
C THR A 163 2.70 -0.01 3.62
N LEU A 164 3.03 1.28 3.56
CA LEU A 164 3.65 1.88 2.36
C LEU A 164 5.00 1.24 2.03
N ASP A 165 5.75 0.82 3.05
CA ASP A 165 7.05 0.16 2.88
C ASP A 165 6.92 -1.21 2.21
N ASP A 166 5.86 -1.97 2.52
CA ASP A 166 5.60 -3.24 1.85
C ASP A 166 5.44 -3.06 0.32
N TYR A 167 4.70 -2.02 -0.11
CA TYR A 167 4.53 -1.70 -1.53
C TYR A 167 5.83 -1.22 -2.17
N SER A 168 6.57 -0.37 -1.47
CA SER A 168 7.88 0.10 -1.93
C SER A 168 8.87 -1.04 -2.11
N ASN A 169 8.94 -1.97 -1.16
CA ASN A 169 9.83 -3.13 -1.19
C ASN A 169 9.56 -4.08 -2.37
N ILE A 170 8.32 -4.26 -2.78
CA ILE A 170 7.98 -5.04 -3.99
C ILE A 170 8.11 -4.24 -5.29
N GLY A 171 8.52 -2.98 -5.21
CA GLY A 171 8.82 -2.13 -6.37
C GLY A 171 7.59 -1.46 -7.00
N ILE A 172 6.56 -1.17 -6.21
CA ILE A 172 5.44 -0.33 -6.65
C ILE A 172 5.87 1.14 -6.63
N MET A 173 5.67 1.85 -7.73
CA MET A 173 5.98 3.27 -7.87
C MET A 173 4.99 4.13 -7.06
N PRO A 174 5.45 5.22 -6.43
CA PRO A 174 4.59 6.10 -5.63
C PRO A 174 3.36 6.62 -6.40
N ASP A 175 3.54 7.00 -7.65
CA ASP A 175 2.45 7.51 -8.50
C ASP A 175 1.39 6.45 -8.80
N ALA A 176 1.81 5.23 -9.08
CA ALA A 176 0.92 4.11 -9.31
C ALA A 176 0.12 3.76 -8.03
N LEU A 177 0.78 3.72 -6.88
CA LEU A 177 0.12 3.46 -5.60
C LEU A 177 -0.88 4.59 -5.25
N ARG A 178 -0.48 5.85 -5.41
CA ARG A 178 -1.38 6.99 -5.18
C ARG A 178 -2.62 6.92 -6.07
N ASN A 179 -2.44 6.66 -7.36
CA ASN A 179 -3.57 6.54 -8.29
C ASN A 179 -4.47 5.35 -7.92
N TYR A 180 -3.89 4.21 -7.55
CA TYR A 180 -4.66 3.05 -7.12
C TYR A 180 -5.48 3.36 -5.86
N LEU A 181 -4.86 3.97 -4.83
CA LEU A 181 -5.54 4.33 -3.59
C LEU A 181 -6.64 5.38 -3.83
N LEU A 182 -6.42 6.34 -4.73
CA LEU A 182 -7.46 7.28 -5.17
C LEU A 182 -8.66 6.53 -5.75
N ARG A 183 -8.43 5.62 -6.67
CA ARG A 183 -9.48 4.83 -7.34
C ARG A 183 -10.13 3.77 -6.45
N LEU A 184 -9.50 3.43 -5.34
CA LEU A 184 -10.00 2.39 -4.45
C LEU A 184 -11.33 2.75 -3.77
N GLY A 185 -11.62 4.03 -3.60
CA GLY A 185 -12.88 4.49 -3.00
C GLY A 185 -13.48 5.71 -3.66
N TRP A 186 -12.88 6.22 -4.74
CA TRP A 186 -13.31 7.41 -5.45
C TRP A 186 -13.38 7.16 -6.96
N SER A 187 -14.32 7.81 -7.63
CA SER A 187 -14.49 7.71 -9.08
C SER A 187 -14.76 9.07 -9.72
N TYR A 188 -14.27 9.24 -10.94
CA TYR A 188 -14.56 10.39 -11.78
C TYR A 188 -14.75 9.92 -13.21
N LYS A 189 -16.00 9.89 -13.68
CA LYS A 189 -16.39 9.32 -14.98
C LYS A 189 -15.77 7.93 -15.16
N ASP A 190 -15.36 7.58 -16.38
CA ASP A 190 -14.72 6.30 -16.72
C ASP A 190 -13.19 6.35 -16.69
N LYS A 191 -12.60 7.43 -16.11
CA LYS A 191 -11.14 7.60 -16.08
C LYS A 191 -10.50 6.76 -14.99
N GLU A 192 -9.48 5.98 -15.34
CA GLU A 192 -8.75 5.09 -14.43
C GLU A 192 -7.37 5.65 -14.05
N ILE A 193 -6.67 6.30 -14.97
CA ILE A 193 -5.32 6.82 -14.76
C ILE A 193 -5.36 8.35 -14.59
N PHE A 194 -4.76 8.82 -13.51
CA PHE A 194 -4.72 10.23 -13.15
C PHE A 194 -3.29 10.67 -12.82
N THR A 195 -2.86 11.78 -13.38
CA THR A 195 -1.71 12.52 -12.86
C THR A 195 -2.04 13.12 -11.48
N LEU A 196 -1.03 13.60 -10.76
CA LEU A 196 -1.27 14.29 -9.48
C LEU A 196 -2.15 15.54 -9.70
N ASP A 197 -1.84 16.35 -10.71
CA ASP A 197 -2.57 17.59 -11.01
C ASP A 197 -4.03 17.30 -11.39
N GLU A 198 -4.27 16.27 -12.19
CA GLU A 198 -5.63 15.84 -12.51
C GLU A 198 -6.38 15.33 -11.27
N SER A 199 -5.70 14.60 -10.39
CA SER A 199 -6.27 14.15 -9.13
C SER A 199 -6.72 15.32 -8.26
N ILE A 200 -5.86 16.32 -8.10
CA ILE A 200 -6.17 17.55 -7.34
C ILE A 200 -7.32 18.32 -7.99
N LYS A 201 -7.30 18.45 -9.33
CA LYS A 201 -8.30 19.21 -10.08
C LYS A 201 -9.71 18.61 -10.02
N HIS A 202 -9.80 17.27 -10.00
CA HIS A 202 -11.09 16.58 -10.14
C HIS A 202 -11.61 15.98 -8.83
N PHE A 203 -10.76 15.85 -7.80
CA PHE A 203 -11.16 15.28 -6.51
C PHE A 203 -12.26 16.11 -5.85
N ASN A 204 -13.32 15.43 -5.43
CA ASN A 204 -14.39 15.96 -4.61
C ASN A 204 -14.97 14.84 -3.72
N LEU A 205 -15.75 15.20 -2.70
CA LEU A 205 -16.35 14.23 -1.78
C LEU A 205 -17.52 13.46 -2.41
N GLU A 206 -18.20 14.02 -3.41
CA GLU A 206 -19.32 13.39 -4.10
C GLU A 206 -18.89 12.17 -4.91
N GLY A 207 -17.62 12.16 -5.39
CA GLY A 207 -17.03 11.01 -6.08
C GLY A 207 -16.69 9.84 -5.17
N ILE A 208 -16.76 9.99 -3.84
CA ILE A 208 -16.46 8.91 -2.88
C ILE A 208 -17.63 7.94 -2.80
N GLY A 209 -17.33 6.66 -3.02
CA GLY A 209 -18.31 5.57 -2.92
C GLY A 209 -18.77 5.33 -1.48
N LYS A 210 -20.03 4.89 -1.31
CA LYS A 210 -20.62 4.57 0.01
C LYS A 210 -20.38 3.15 0.48
N SER A 211 -19.87 2.28 -0.40
CA SER A 211 -19.64 0.87 -0.10
C SER A 211 -18.14 0.58 0.10
N PRO A 212 -17.80 -0.40 0.97
CA PRO A 212 -16.42 -0.82 1.17
C PRO A 212 -15.76 -1.26 -0.13
N SER A 213 -14.53 -0.82 -0.35
CA SER A 213 -13.70 -1.22 -1.48
C SER A 213 -12.81 -2.41 -1.10
N LYS A 214 -12.46 -3.24 -2.09
CA LYS A 214 -11.57 -4.39 -1.90
C LYS A 214 -10.18 -4.10 -2.44
N LEU A 215 -9.17 -4.35 -1.63
CA LEU A 215 -7.77 -4.25 -2.04
C LEU A 215 -7.44 -5.42 -2.96
N ASP A 216 -7.01 -5.12 -4.18
CA ASP A 216 -6.66 -6.11 -5.21
C ASP A 216 -5.23 -5.85 -5.71
N MET A 217 -4.31 -6.74 -5.34
CA MET A 217 -2.91 -6.65 -5.74
C MET A 217 -2.71 -6.81 -7.25
N SER A 218 -3.58 -7.56 -7.93
CA SER A 218 -3.47 -7.71 -9.39
C SER A 218 -3.73 -6.39 -10.12
N ARG A 219 -4.67 -5.60 -9.63
CA ARG A 219 -4.95 -4.25 -10.16
C ARG A 219 -3.82 -3.27 -9.84
N ILE A 220 -3.22 -3.35 -8.63
CA ILE A 220 -2.05 -2.54 -8.29
C ILE A 220 -0.90 -2.82 -9.27
N LEU A 221 -0.59 -4.09 -9.51
CA LEU A 221 0.47 -4.51 -10.43
C LEU A 221 0.18 -4.07 -11.87
N SER A 222 -1.07 -4.19 -12.34
CA SER A 222 -1.47 -3.72 -13.67
C SER A 222 -1.34 -2.20 -13.81
N MET A 223 -1.74 -1.45 -12.78
CA MET A 223 -1.58 0.00 -12.77
C MET A 223 -0.11 0.40 -12.74
N ASN A 224 0.70 -0.28 -11.92
CA ASN A 224 2.14 -0.03 -11.84
C ASN A 224 2.86 -0.32 -13.17
N GLU A 225 2.46 -1.39 -13.85
CA GLU A 225 2.95 -1.72 -15.21
C GLU A 225 2.66 -0.58 -16.19
N HIS A 226 1.46 0.02 -16.13
CA HIS A 226 1.11 1.17 -16.95
C HIS A 226 2.05 2.35 -16.69
N TYR A 227 2.29 2.71 -15.41
CA TYR A 227 3.20 3.81 -15.05
C TYR A 227 4.65 3.53 -15.46
N ILE A 228 5.15 2.32 -15.25
CA ILE A 228 6.50 1.90 -15.69
C ILE A 228 6.66 2.05 -17.20
N LYS A 229 5.64 1.67 -18.00
CA LYS A 229 5.71 1.75 -19.46
C LYS A 229 5.61 3.18 -20.00
N SER A 230 4.85 4.03 -19.30
CA SER A 230 4.58 5.41 -19.74
C SER A 230 5.61 6.44 -19.30
N ILE A 231 6.38 6.15 -18.27
CA ILE A 231 7.39 7.06 -17.73
C ILE A 231 8.62 7.16 -18.66
N ASP A 232 9.24 8.33 -18.71
CA ASP A 232 10.52 8.55 -19.40
C ASP A 232 11.65 7.67 -18.79
N GLU A 233 12.56 7.16 -19.63
CA GLU A 233 13.64 6.28 -19.20
C GLU A 233 14.60 6.94 -18.20
N SER A 234 14.81 8.24 -18.29
CA SER A 234 15.65 9.00 -17.34
C SER A 234 15.04 9.04 -15.95
N GLU A 235 13.74 9.32 -15.89
CA GLU A 235 12.98 9.31 -14.63
C GLU A 235 12.86 7.89 -14.08
N LEU A 236 12.58 6.90 -14.95
CA LEU A 236 12.54 5.49 -14.56
C LEU A 236 13.88 5.02 -13.97
N PHE A 237 15.00 5.47 -14.55
CA PHE A 237 16.33 5.17 -14.02
C PHE A 237 16.52 5.76 -12.61
N THR A 238 16.08 6.98 -12.39
CA THR A 238 16.14 7.62 -11.07
C THR A 238 15.33 6.85 -10.03
N GLN A 239 14.11 6.42 -10.37
CA GLN A 239 13.26 5.60 -9.52
C GLN A 239 13.90 4.23 -9.23
N LEU A 240 14.46 3.57 -10.25
CA LEU A 240 15.15 2.29 -10.13
C LEU A 240 16.39 2.39 -9.22
N THR A 241 17.19 3.44 -9.40
CA THR A 241 18.40 3.66 -8.58
C THR A 241 18.04 3.81 -7.11
N LYS A 242 17.05 4.65 -6.80
CA LYS A 242 16.54 4.84 -5.44
C LYS A 242 15.98 3.54 -4.86
N TYR A 243 15.26 2.76 -5.67
CA TYR A 243 14.76 1.45 -5.26
C TYR A 243 15.90 0.48 -4.92
N CYS A 244 16.94 0.42 -5.76
CA CYS A 244 18.09 -0.44 -5.54
C CYS A 244 18.88 -0.05 -4.27
N GLU A 245 19.05 1.24 -4.01
CA GLU A 245 19.72 1.74 -2.80
C GLU A 245 19.00 1.35 -1.51
N ASN A 246 17.67 1.33 -1.53
CA ASN A 246 16.86 1.04 -0.34
C ASN A 246 16.62 -0.45 -0.11
N TYR A 247 16.46 -1.24 -1.18
CA TYR A 247 15.93 -2.60 -1.06
C TYR A 247 16.76 -3.69 -1.73
N LYS A 248 17.77 -3.34 -2.53
CA LYS A 248 18.55 -4.28 -3.34
C LYS A 248 20.03 -3.96 -3.29
N GLN A 249 20.78 -4.48 -4.26
CA GLN A 249 22.15 -4.10 -4.50
C GLN A 249 22.20 -2.78 -5.28
N LYS A 250 23.01 -1.83 -4.81
CA LYS A 250 23.26 -0.57 -5.52
C LYS A 250 23.82 -0.83 -6.91
N ILE A 251 23.35 -0.07 -7.89
CA ILE A 251 23.88 -0.12 -9.27
C ILE A 251 25.29 0.50 -9.30
N PRO A 252 26.33 -0.24 -9.74
CA PRO A 252 27.67 0.33 -9.87
C PRO A 252 27.71 1.45 -10.91
N SER A 253 28.46 2.53 -10.64
CA SER A 253 28.51 3.72 -11.50
C SER A 253 28.93 3.40 -12.94
N GLU A 254 29.86 2.45 -13.14
CA GLU A 254 30.31 1.99 -14.45
C GLU A 254 29.23 1.21 -15.25
N LYS A 255 28.17 0.77 -14.57
CA LYS A 255 27.03 0.05 -15.19
C LYS A 255 25.83 0.95 -15.48
N GLU A 256 25.76 2.15 -14.93
CA GLU A 256 24.59 3.04 -15.01
C GLU A 256 24.18 3.34 -16.46
N ASN A 257 25.13 3.72 -17.33
CA ASN A 257 24.85 4.01 -18.73
C ASN A 257 24.27 2.80 -19.47
N LYS A 258 24.78 1.61 -19.16
CA LYS A 258 24.32 0.35 -19.75
C LYS A 258 22.90 0.02 -19.28
N ILE A 259 22.58 0.22 -18.01
CA ILE A 259 21.22 0.05 -17.48
C ILE A 259 20.28 1.07 -18.11
N LYS A 260 20.65 2.36 -18.14
CA LYS A 260 19.85 3.44 -18.74
C LYS A 260 19.44 3.13 -20.18
N SER A 261 20.39 2.75 -21.01
CA SER A 261 20.12 2.38 -22.41
C SER A 261 19.29 1.09 -22.55
N SER A 262 19.30 0.23 -21.53
CA SER A 262 18.54 -1.02 -21.52
C SER A 262 17.10 -0.85 -21.05
N LEU A 263 16.74 0.25 -20.38
CA LEU A 263 15.39 0.47 -19.85
C LEU A 263 14.31 0.44 -20.93
N VAL A 264 14.63 0.85 -22.16
CA VAL A 264 13.73 0.83 -23.31
C VAL A 264 13.08 -0.55 -23.55
N PHE A 265 13.81 -1.63 -23.30
CA PHE A 265 13.26 -2.98 -23.41
C PHE A 265 12.96 -3.64 -22.05
N LEU A 266 13.68 -3.30 -20.99
CA LEU A 266 13.46 -3.84 -19.64
C LEU A 266 12.08 -3.51 -19.12
N LYS A 267 11.60 -2.25 -19.32
CA LYS A 267 10.29 -1.80 -18.86
C LYS A 267 9.11 -2.52 -19.54
N ASN A 268 9.30 -3.06 -20.75
CA ASN A 268 8.22 -3.71 -21.50
C ASN A 268 7.76 -5.05 -20.91
N LYS A 269 8.60 -5.68 -20.08
CA LYS A 269 8.31 -6.97 -19.43
C LYS A 269 8.29 -6.87 -17.90
N ALA A 270 8.18 -5.67 -17.36
CA ALA A 270 8.21 -5.42 -15.94
C ALA A 270 6.87 -4.87 -15.46
N LYS A 271 6.38 -5.40 -14.36
CA LYS A 271 5.24 -4.87 -13.61
C LYS A 271 5.67 -4.07 -12.39
N THR A 272 6.92 -4.26 -11.95
CA THR A 272 7.49 -3.63 -10.77
C THR A 272 8.95 -3.20 -11.02
N LEU A 273 9.47 -2.31 -10.17
CA LEU A 273 10.89 -1.98 -10.17
C LEU A 273 11.74 -3.22 -9.81
N ASP A 274 11.18 -4.14 -9.01
CA ASP A 274 11.82 -5.43 -8.70
C ASP A 274 12.00 -6.29 -9.95
N ASP A 275 11.00 -6.32 -10.85
CA ASP A 275 11.12 -7.03 -12.13
C ASP A 275 12.23 -6.42 -13.00
N ILE A 276 12.30 -5.07 -13.06
CA ILE A 276 13.38 -4.39 -13.81
C ILE A 276 14.74 -4.75 -13.22
N TYR A 277 14.88 -4.67 -11.90
CA TYR A 277 16.12 -5.05 -11.21
C TYR A 277 16.51 -6.51 -11.51
N ASN A 278 15.56 -7.44 -11.35
CA ASN A 278 15.82 -8.87 -11.59
C ASN A 278 16.19 -9.14 -13.05
N ASN A 279 15.51 -8.50 -14.01
CA ASN A 279 15.78 -8.61 -15.43
C ASN A 279 17.11 -7.92 -15.84
N SER A 280 17.67 -7.05 -15.00
CA SER A 280 18.94 -6.36 -15.24
C SER A 280 20.12 -6.92 -14.45
N LYS A 281 19.93 -7.92 -13.59
CA LYS A 281 21.01 -8.52 -12.77
C LYS A 281 22.21 -8.95 -13.58
N TYR A 282 22.00 -9.47 -14.78
CA TYR A 282 23.07 -9.89 -15.68
C TYR A 282 23.96 -8.73 -16.18
N ILE A 283 23.49 -7.48 -16.07
CA ILE A 283 24.27 -6.27 -16.32
C ILE A 283 24.94 -5.79 -15.04
N ILE A 284 24.21 -5.78 -13.92
CA ILE A 284 24.64 -5.23 -12.62
C ILE A 284 25.75 -6.07 -12.02
N GLN A 285 25.60 -7.39 -12.04
CA GLN A 285 26.51 -8.32 -11.36
C GLN A 285 27.66 -8.76 -12.27
N ASP A 286 28.89 -8.75 -11.74
CA ASP A 286 30.06 -9.25 -12.46
C ASP A 286 30.09 -10.77 -12.56
N LYS A 287 29.51 -11.46 -11.57
CA LYS A 287 29.40 -12.93 -11.56
C LYS A 287 27.93 -13.31 -11.71
N ILE A 288 27.64 -14.13 -12.70
CA ILE A 288 26.30 -14.65 -12.93
C ILE A 288 26.02 -15.78 -11.95
N SER A 289 24.86 -15.69 -11.29
CA SER A 289 24.30 -16.79 -10.51
C SER A 289 23.38 -17.62 -11.40
N PHE A 290 23.71 -18.89 -11.59
CA PHE A 290 22.92 -19.80 -12.42
C PHE A 290 21.79 -20.45 -11.64
N ASN A 291 20.59 -20.45 -12.22
CA ASN A 291 19.47 -21.22 -11.69
C ASN A 291 19.74 -22.73 -11.93
N LYS A 292 19.77 -23.50 -10.86
CA LYS A 292 20.10 -24.94 -10.92
C LYS A 292 19.16 -25.74 -11.82
N GLU A 293 17.87 -25.42 -11.86
CA GLU A 293 16.91 -26.12 -12.70
C GLU A 293 17.05 -25.71 -14.19
N ASP A 294 17.42 -24.46 -14.44
CA ASP A 294 17.64 -23.98 -15.82
C ASP A 294 18.92 -24.56 -16.43
N VAL A 295 19.97 -24.76 -15.63
CA VAL A 295 21.21 -25.40 -16.07
C VAL A 295 20.98 -26.84 -16.57
N LYS A 296 20.03 -27.58 -16.01
CA LYS A 296 19.66 -28.94 -16.49
C LYS A 296 19.12 -28.95 -17.93
N LEU A 297 18.71 -27.82 -18.45
CA LEU A 297 18.24 -27.67 -19.83
C LEU A 297 19.39 -27.54 -20.85
N LEU A 298 20.64 -27.45 -20.38
CA LEU A 298 21.84 -27.34 -21.21
C LEU A 298 22.32 -28.75 -21.61
N ASP A 299 21.52 -29.48 -22.34
CA ASP A 299 21.86 -30.78 -22.94
C ASP A 299 22.91 -30.66 -24.06
N ASP A 300 23.26 -31.75 -24.70
CA ASP A 300 24.28 -31.78 -25.76
C ASP A 300 23.86 -30.96 -26.99
N LYS A 301 22.54 -30.91 -27.30
CA LYS A 301 22.02 -30.05 -28.37
C LYS A 301 22.16 -28.57 -28.01
N ALA A 302 21.86 -28.19 -26.78
CA ALA A 302 22.06 -26.85 -26.28
C ALA A 302 23.53 -26.42 -26.29
N LYS A 303 24.46 -27.31 -25.88
CA LYS A 303 25.91 -27.07 -25.94
C LYS A 303 26.41 -26.87 -27.37
N LYS A 304 25.87 -27.64 -28.31
CA LYS A 304 26.18 -27.48 -29.75
C LYS A 304 25.74 -26.10 -30.23
N ILE A 305 24.52 -25.68 -29.94
CA ILE A 305 23.97 -24.34 -30.30
C ILE A 305 24.85 -23.23 -29.73
N ILE A 306 25.24 -23.32 -28.45
CA ILE A 306 26.12 -22.34 -27.78
C ILE A 306 27.49 -22.25 -28.49
N SER A 307 28.10 -23.41 -28.84
CA SER A 307 29.40 -23.45 -29.54
C SER A 307 29.31 -22.84 -30.94
N GLU A 308 28.28 -23.20 -31.72
CA GLU A 308 28.04 -22.65 -33.07
C GLU A 308 27.81 -21.14 -33.01
N PHE A 309 27.01 -20.66 -32.04
CA PHE A 309 26.78 -19.23 -31.82
C PHE A 309 28.08 -18.50 -31.47
N SER A 310 28.91 -19.06 -30.58
CA SER A 310 30.18 -18.49 -30.17
C SER A 310 31.13 -18.29 -31.38
N ASN A 311 31.17 -19.28 -32.28
CA ASN A 311 31.98 -19.22 -33.50
C ASN A 311 31.46 -18.14 -34.49
N ASN A 312 30.14 -18.00 -34.60
CA ASN A 312 29.55 -17.04 -35.53
C ASN A 312 29.67 -15.58 -35.02
N ILE A 313 29.44 -15.35 -33.72
CA ILE A 313 29.53 -13.98 -33.14
C ILE A 313 30.97 -13.46 -33.18
N SER A 314 31.98 -14.33 -33.18
CA SER A 314 33.36 -13.92 -33.30
C SER A 314 33.67 -13.21 -34.62
N LYS A 315 32.95 -13.55 -35.70
CA LYS A 315 33.16 -13.07 -37.06
C LYS A 315 32.47 -11.72 -37.37
N ILE A 316 31.53 -11.29 -36.55
CA ILE A 316 30.82 -9.99 -36.76
C ILE A 316 31.60 -8.84 -36.13
N GLU A 317 31.67 -7.72 -36.82
CA GLU A 317 32.35 -6.49 -36.32
C GLU A 317 31.47 -5.74 -35.35
N LYS A 318 30.20 -5.57 -35.69
CA LYS A 318 29.23 -4.76 -34.90
C LYS A 318 28.04 -5.61 -34.52
N ILE A 319 27.71 -5.61 -33.21
CA ILE A 319 26.47 -6.23 -32.69
C ILE A 319 25.29 -5.30 -32.89
N SER A 320 24.29 -5.75 -33.62
CA SER A 320 22.97 -5.14 -33.76
C SER A 320 21.94 -6.22 -34.01
N LYS A 321 20.65 -5.90 -33.93
CA LYS A 321 19.57 -6.86 -34.20
C LYS A 321 19.70 -7.39 -35.64
N GLU A 322 20.01 -6.53 -36.59
CA GLU A 322 20.14 -6.85 -38.01
C GLU A 322 21.30 -7.84 -38.28
N THR A 323 22.39 -7.76 -37.52
CA THR A 323 23.54 -8.68 -37.65
C THR A 323 23.32 -9.99 -36.88
N LEU A 324 22.53 -9.99 -35.83
CA LEU A 324 22.25 -11.18 -35.01
C LEU A 324 21.13 -12.06 -35.57
N GLU A 325 20.13 -11.44 -36.20
CA GLU A 325 18.95 -12.15 -36.69
C GLU A 325 19.28 -13.26 -37.71
N PRO A 326 20.13 -13.02 -38.72
CA PRO A 326 20.55 -14.10 -39.62
C PRO A 326 21.27 -15.24 -38.88
N ILE A 327 22.17 -14.93 -37.97
CA ILE A 327 22.92 -15.94 -37.20
C ILE A 327 22.00 -16.83 -36.39
N ILE A 328 21.02 -16.25 -35.68
CA ILE A 328 20.07 -17.00 -34.86
C ILE A 328 19.13 -17.84 -35.76
N ASN A 329 18.69 -17.30 -36.90
CA ASN A 329 17.87 -18.04 -37.85
C ASN A 329 18.63 -19.23 -38.46
N ASP A 330 19.90 -19.07 -38.78
CA ASP A 330 20.72 -20.18 -39.30
C ASP A 330 20.98 -21.25 -38.21
N LEU A 331 21.20 -20.86 -36.95
CA LEU A 331 21.28 -21.81 -35.83
C LEU A 331 19.97 -22.59 -35.62
N ILE A 332 18.81 -21.93 -35.77
CA ILE A 332 17.50 -22.57 -35.67
C ILE A 332 17.35 -23.65 -36.79
N LYS A 333 17.72 -23.31 -38.03
CA LYS A 333 17.63 -24.21 -39.17
C LYS A 333 18.60 -25.37 -39.06
N SER A 334 19.91 -25.10 -38.80
CA SER A 334 20.95 -26.10 -38.73
C SER A 334 20.79 -27.12 -37.61
N ASN A 335 20.11 -26.70 -36.52
CA ASN A 335 19.85 -27.56 -35.37
C ASN A 335 18.38 -28.07 -35.31
N GLU A 336 17.59 -27.93 -36.37
CA GLU A 336 16.22 -28.40 -36.45
C GLU A 336 15.42 -28.04 -35.19
N THR A 337 15.37 -26.76 -34.85
CA THR A 337 14.72 -26.27 -33.65
C THR A 337 13.86 -25.02 -33.94
N ASN A 338 13.26 -24.43 -32.93
CA ASN A 338 12.51 -23.19 -33.04
C ASN A 338 13.22 -22.04 -32.33
N PHE A 339 12.67 -20.83 -32.40
CA PHE A 339 13.25 -19.63 -31.77
C PHE A 339 13.50 -19.79 -30.25
N LYS A 340 12.59 -20.50 -29.55
CA LYS A 340 12.75 -20.79 -28.13
C LYS A 340 13.92 -21.74 -27.90
N GLY A 341 14.02 -22.83 -28.65
CA GLY A 341 15.09 -23.82 -28.52
C GLY A 341 16.48 -23.29 -28.91
N GLY A 342 16.57 -22.32 -29.83
CA GLY A 342 17.81 -21.62 -30.15
C GLY A 342 18.20 -20.53 -29.14
N GLY A 343 17.21 -19.77 -28.65
CA GLY A 343 17.45 -18.61 -27.77
C GLY A 343 17.53 -18.95 -26.28
N GLU A 344 16.87 -19.98 -25.80
CA GLU A 344 16.83 -20.35 -24.38
C GLU A 344 18.21 -20.78 -23.84
N PRO A 345 18.97 -21.67 -24.51
CA PRO A 345 20.33 -22.01 -24.07
C PRO A 345 21.25 -20.78 -23.99
N LEU A 346 21.21 -19.92 -25.01
CA LEU A 346 21.99 -18.68 -25.03
C LEU A 346 21.63 -17.76 -23.86
N ARG A 347 20.32 -17.61 -23.56
CA ARG A 347 19.87 -16.80 -22.43
C ARG A 347 20.39 -17.35 -21.11
N ILE A 348 20.28 -18.66 -20.87
CA ILE A 348 20.77 -19.30 -19.65
C ILE A 348 22.26 -18.99 -19.46
N VAL A 349 23.10 -19.17 -20.47
CA VAL A 349 24.54 -18.92 -20.37
C VAL A 349 24.84 -17.44 -20.17
N LEU A 350 24.10 -16.55 -20.83
CA LEU A 350 24.36 -15.11 -20.77
C LEU A 350 23.80 -14.43 -19.52
N THR A 351 22.75 -14.98 -18.91
CA THR A 351 22.05 -14.32 -17.77
C THR A 351 21.87 -15.17 -16.53
N GLY A 352 22.14 -16.47 -16.61
CA GLY A 352 21.91 -17.43 -15.52
C GLY A 352 20.48 -17.97 -15.44
N SER A 353 19.54 -17.53 -16.31
CA SER A 353 18.14 -17.92 -16.28
C SER A 353 17.56 -18.07 -17.68
N LYS A 354 16.57 -18.97 -17.83
CA LYS A 354 15.77 -19.10 -19.05
C LYS A 354 14.73 -17.99 -19.22
N TYR A 355 14.45 -17.24 -18.15
CA TYR A 355 13.53 -16.11 -18.14
C TYR A 355 14.28 -14.79 -18.26
N GLY A 356 13.63 -13.76 -18.80
CA GLY A 356 14.19 -12.42 -18.90
C GLY A 356 13.91 -11.71 -20.23
N PRO A 357 14.70 -10.70 -20.58
CA PRO A 357 14.58 -9.94 -21.83
C PRO A 357 14.74 -10.78 -23.08
N GLY A 358 14.49 -10.18 -24.26
CA GLY A 358 14.75 -10.81 -25.55
C GLY A 358 16.23 -11.15 -25.75
N ILE A 359 16.52 -12.24 -26.46
CA ILE A 359 17.92 -12.66 -26.65
C ILE A 359 18.73 -11.61 -27.40
N TYR A 360 18.13 -10.92 -28.37
CA TYR A 360 18.79 -9.81 -29.08
C TYR A 360 19.13 -8.66 -28.14
N ASP A 361 18.18 -8.30 -27.26
CA ASP A 361 18.37 -7.22 -26.28
C ASP A 361 19.48 -7.55 -25.28
N ILE A 362 19.53 -8.80 -24.81
CA ILE A 362 20.60 -9.29 -23.91
C ILE A 362 21.96 -9.18 -24.59
N ILE A 363 22.10 -9.70 -25.81
CA ILE A 363 23.38 -9.70 -26.53
C ILE A 363 23.83 -8.28 -26.83
N THR A 364 22.92 -7.43 -27.29
CA THR A 364 23.21 -6.01 -27.59
C THR A 364 23.61 -5.25 -26.34
N SER A 365 22.94 -5.46 -25.22
CA SER A 365 23.25 -4.77 -23.95
C SER A 365 24.57 -5.23 -23.34
N LEU A 366 24.96 -6.48 -23.48
CA LEU A 366 26.25 -6.99 -23.00
C LEU A 366 27.42 -6.50 -23.87
N GLY A 367 27.27 -6.50 -25.20
CA GLY A 367 28.30 -6.24 -26.15
C GLY A 367 29.16 -7.47 -26.44
N LYS A 368 29.93 -7.42 -27.54
CA LYS A 368 30.67 -8.58 -28.10
C LYS A 368 31.61 -9.23 -27.10
N GLU A 369 32.45 -8.44 -26.45
CA GLU A 369 33.48 -8.94 -25.53
C GLU A 369 32.88 -9.70 -24.33
N GLU A 370 31.89 -9.12 -23.68
CA GLU A 370 31.23 -9.76 -22.52
C GLU A 370 30.45 -11.01 -22.93
N VAL A 371 29.78 -10.99 -24.09
CA VAL A 371 29.10 -12.17 -24.63
C VAL A 371 30.08 -13.31 -24.88
N GLN A 372 31.22 -13.06 -25.55
CA GLN A 372 32.26 -14.06 -25.82
C GLN A 372 32.83 -14.63 -24.52
N LYS A 373 33.12 -13.77 -23.55
CA LYS A 373 33.59 -14.16 -22.22
C LYS A 373 32.64 -15.13 -21.54
N ARG A 374 31.31 -14.81 -21.56
CA ARG A 374 30.31 -15.67 -20.93
C ARG A 374 30.10 -16.99 -21.65
N LEU A 375 30.12 -16.99 -22.98
CA LEU A 375 30.01 -18.21 -23.78
C LEU A 375 31.19 -19.16 -23.57
N SER A 376 32.40 -18.63 -23.24
CA SER A 376 33.58 -19.42 -22.93
C SER A 376 33.64 -19.92 -21.48
N THR A 377 32.80 -19.44 -20.60
CA THR A 377 32.77 -19.85 -19.20
C THR A 377 32.24 -21.27 -19.06
N LYS A 378 33.02 -22.17 -18.47
CA LYS A 378 32.54 -23.52 -18.14
C LYS A 378 31.45 -23.40 -17.06
N ILE A 379 30.23 -23.80 -17.40
CA ILE A 379 29.14 -23.97 -16.45
C ILE A 379 29.37 -25.29 -15.74
N ALA A 380 29.76 -25.23 -14.47
CA ALA A 380 30.09 -26.42 -13.66
C ALA A 380 28.78 -27.15 -13.25
#